data_ed53fbac22e14550b9ffaeaca301ff85
#
_entry.id   ed53fbac22e14550b9ffaeaca301ff85
#
_cell.length_a   1.000
_cell.length_b   1.000
_cell.length_c   1.000
_cell.angle_alpha   90.00
_cell.angle_beta   90.00
_cell.angle_gamma   90.00
#
_symmetry.space_group_name_H-M   'P 1'
#
loop_
_entity.id
_entity.type
_entity.pdbx_description
1 polymer ?
#
loop_
_entity_poly.entity_id
_entity_poly.type
_entity_poly.pdbx_seq_one_letter_code
_entity_poly.pdbx_strand_id
1 'polypeptide(L)'
;EPAASASAAEPSSPRASASAAPTAGWSAPDLGRPTTLILLRHGATALTAEKRFSGSGDPELAEAGLAQAAAVARRLAAAGGDAFGSGPIDAIVCSPSRRTRQTAQAVAQALGLDVRIEDDFRETDFGSWDGYSFSEVREHWPAELTAWLGSTAVPPPGGESFDVVAKRVRAAKARTLVRYARRTVLVVSHVTPIKTLVREAIGAPPESLFSMELSAASLSVVVYYGDGRSSLRLFNDISHLSG
;
A
#
# COMPACT_ATOMS: atom_id res chain seq x y z
N GLU A 1 -48.42 -76.47 -35.82
CA GLU A 1 -47.49 -75.50 -36.39
C GLU A 1 -47.73 -74.12 -35.84
N PRO A 2 -46.80 -73.54 -35.26
CA PRO A 2 -46.61 -72.17 -35.58
C PRO A 2 -45.10 -71.77 -35.66
N ALA A 3 -44.85 -70.72 -36.46
CA ALA A 3 -43.64 -70.13 -36.86
C ALA A 3 -42.86 -69.47 -35.70
N ALA A 4 -41.52 -69.64 -35.73
CA ALA A 4 -40.60 -68.93 -34.89
C ALA A 4 -40.37 -67.52 -35.41
N SER A 5 -40.53 -66.52 -34.50
CA SER A 5 -40.15 -65.13 -34.75
C SER A 5 -38.76 -64.88 -34.21
N ALA A 6 -37.83 -64.58 -35.08
CA ALA A 6 -36.48 -64.20 -34.72
C ALA A 6 -36.48 -62.71 -34.38
N SER A 7 -36.12 -62.38 -33.15
CA SER A 7 -35.86 -60.97 -32.71
C SER A 7 -34.44 -60.60 -33.10
N ALA A 8 -34.31 -59.60 -33.97
CA ALA A 8 -33.03 -59.02 -34.32
C ALA A 8 -32.57 -58.04 -33.21
N ALA A 9 -31.36 -58.28 -32.68
CA ALA A 9 -30.70 -57.36 -31.76
C ALA A 9 -30.13 -56.15 -32.51
N GLU A 10 -30.56 -54.99 -32.11
CA GLU A 10 -29.98 -53.72 -32.59
C GLU A 10 -28.57 -53.47 -31.98
N PRO A 11 -27.60 -52.94 -32.75
CA PRO A 11 -26.29 -52.64 -32.24
C PRO A 11 -26.33 -51.34 -31.41
N SER A 12 -25.92 -51.43 -30.16
CA SER A 12 -25.75 -50.31 -29.26
C SER A 12 -24.65 -49.34 -29.75
N SER A 13 -25.05 -48.13 -30.14
CA SER A 13 -24.17 -47.02 -30.44
C SER A 13 -23.33 -46.62 -29.23
N PRO A 14 -22.01 -46.32 -29.39
CA PRO A 14 -21.21 -45.84 -28.29
C PRO A 14 -21.69 -44.43 -27.87
N ARG A 15 -22.05 -44.31 -26.62
CA ARG A 15 -22.28 -42.99 -25.99
C ARG A 15 -21.03 -42.12 -26.13
N ALA A 16 -21.12 -41.08 -26.95
CA ALA A 16 -20.14 -40.01 -26.97
C ALA A 16 -20.07 -39.41 -25.53
N SER A 17 -18.90 -39.50 -24.90
CA SER A 17 -18.61 -38.78 -23.67
C SER A 17 -18.74 -37.28 -23.97
N ALA A 18 -19.78 -36.68 -23.40
CA ALA A 18 -19.92 -35.22 -23.43
C ALA A 18 -18.68 -34.61 -22.73
N SER A 19 -17.79 -34.03 -23.51
CA SER A 19 -16.76 -33.12 -23.02
C SER A 19 -17.46 -32.03 -22.23
N ALA A 20 -17.22 -31.99 -20.92
CA ALA A 20 -17.72 -30.91 -20.10
C ALA A 20 -17.21 -29.59 -20.66
N ALA A 21 -18.15 -28.73 -21.09
CA ALA A 21 -17.81 -27.35 -21.45
C ALA A 21 -17.07 -26.71 -20.27
N PRO A 22 -15.99 -25.95 -20.51
CA PRO A 22 -15.32 -25.26 -19.43
C PRO A 22 -16.33 -24.32 -18.79
N THR A 23 -16.61 -24.55 -17.50
CA THR A 23 -17.34 -23.61 -16.69
C THR A 23 -16.62 -22.28 -16.78
N ALA A 24 -17.29 -21.26 -17.32
CA ALA A 24 -16.81 -19.90 -17.36
C ALA A 24 -16.76 -19.35 -15.94
N GLY A 25 -15.88 -19.91 -15.12
CA GLY A 25 -15.47 -19.34 -13.85
C GLY A 25 -14.39 -18.32 -14.15
N TRP A 26 -14.44 -17.20 -13.47
CA TRP A 26 -13.36 -16.21 -13.41
C TRP A 26 -12.12 -16.82 -12.75
N SER A 27 -11.56 -17.88 -13.29
CA SER A 27 -10.24 -18.36 -12.90
C SER A 27 -9.23 -17.41 -13.50
N ALA A 28 -8.74 -16.49 -12.65
CA ALA A 28 -7.59 -15.70 -13.02
C ALA A 28 -6.45 -16.66 -13.42
N PRO A 29 -5.67 -16.34 -14.48
CA PRO A 29 -4.50 -17.14 -14.82
C PRO A 29 -3.62 -17.30 -13.58
N ASP A 30 -3.01 -18.47 -13.39
CA ASP A 30 -2.07 -18.69 -12.29
C ASP A 30 -0.84 -17.79 -12.50
N LEU A 31 -0.87 -16.62 -11.85
CA LEU A 31 0.19 -15.63 -11.92
C LEU A 31 1.31 -15.90 -10.88
N GLY A 32 1.23 -17.04 -10.20
CA GLY A 32 2.10 -17.39 -9.08
C GLY A 32 1.85 -16.50 -7.85
N ARG A 33 2.66 -16.68 -6.82
CA ARG A 33 2.60 -15.85 -5.61
C ARG A 33 2.90 -14.39 -5.96
N PRO A 34 2.03 -13.43 -5.66
CA PRO A 34 2.28 -12.03 -5.91
C PRO A 34 3.28 -11.44 -4.89
N THR A 35 3.79 -10.25 -5.17
CA THR A 35 4.49 -9.43 -4.17
C THR A 35 3.47 -8.54 -3.47
N THR A 36 3.41 -8.61 -2.15
CA THR A 36 2.51 -7.78 -1.33
C THR A 36 3.29 -6.67 -0.65
N LEU A 37 2.86 -5.44 -0.80
CA LEU A 37 3.32 -4.30 -0.02
C LEU A 37 2.26 -3.95 1.03
N ILE A 38 2.60 -4.08 2.29
CA ILE A 38 1.86 -3.54 3.43
C ILE A 38 2.42 -2.15 3.67
N LEU A 39 1.62 -1.12 3.46
CA LEU A 39 2.02 0.29 3.55
C LEU A 39 1.59 0.82 4.92
N LEU A 40 2.54 1.21 5.74
CA LEU A 40 2.31 1.75 7.08
C LEU A 40 2.72 3.23 7.12
N ARG A 41 1.78 4.13 7.39
CA ARG A 41 2.12 5.50 7.74
C ARG A 41 2.72 5.53 9.14
N HIS A 42 3.78 6.34 9.35
CA HIS A 42 4.35 6.52 10.68
C HIS A 42 3.30 6.95 11.73
N GLY A 43 3.56 6.68 12.99
CA GLY A 43 2.75 7.13 14.11
C GLY A 43 2.71 8.66 14.23
N ALA A 44 1.81 9.19 15.05
CA ALA A 44 1.63 10.62 15.24
C ALA A 44 2.88 11.30 15.82
N THR A 45 3.18 12.50 15.29
CA THR A 45 4.13 13.47 15.85
C THR A 45 3.36 14.67 16.42
N ALA A 46 4.03 15.58 17.11
CA ALA A 46 3.40 16.83 17.54
C ALA A 46 2.77 17.59 16.35
N LEU A 47 3.48 17.67 15.22
CA LEU A 47 3.00 18.34 14.00
C LEU A 47 1.77 17.63 13.39
N THR A 48 1.65 16.31 13.57
CA THR A 48 0.46 15.56 13.13
C THR A 48 -0.78 15.97 13.89
N ALA A 49 -0.67 16.10 15.22
CA ALA A 49 -1.76 16.52 16.09
C ALA A 49 -2.23 17.95 15.76
N GLU A 50 -1.30 18.84 15.42
CA GLU A 50 -1.57 20.23 15.05
C GLU A 50 -1.96 20.40 13.56
N LYS A 51 -2.00 19.31 12.78
CA LYS A 51 -2.29 19.30 11.33
C LYS A 51 -1.38 20.24 10.53
N ARG A 52 -0.07 20.21 10.86
CA ARG A 52 0.96 21.00 10.19
C ARG A 52 1.65 20.21 9.10
N PHE A 53 2.11 20.90 8.05
CA PHE A 53 2.98 20.30 7.05
C PHE A 53 4.28 19.82 7.70
N SER A 54 4.71 18.62 7.37
CA SER A 54 5.91 18.01 7.95
C SER A 54 6.61 17.17 6.88
N GLY A 55 7.46 17.81 6.11
CA GLY A 55 8.22 17.20 5.03
C GLY A 55 9.65 16.87 5.43
N SER A 56 10.55 17.84 5.23
CA SER A 56 11.99 17.72 5.45
C SER A 56 12.40 17.77 6.93
N GLY A 57 11.59 18.37 7.79
CA GLY A 57 11.76 18.32 9.24
C GLY A 57 11.76 16.88 9.76
N ASP A 58 12.58 16.59 10.79
CA ASP A 58 12.74 15.24 11.33
C ASP A 58 12.21 15.09 12.79
N PRO A 59 10.92 15.43 13.05
CA PRO A 59 10.32 15.26 14.36
C PRO A 59 10.27 13.79 14.76
N GLU A 60 10.42 13.53 16.05
CA GLU A 60 10.18 12.23 16.64
C GLU A 60 8.68 11.95 16.81
N LEU A 61 8.34 10.69 17.07
CA LEU A 61 6.98 10.33 17.48
C LEU A 61 6.61 10.99 18.80
N ALA A 62 5.40 11.53 18.87
CA ALA A 62 4.78 11.90 20.13
C ALA A 62 4.42 10.63 20.94
N GLU A 63 4.07 10.79 22.21
CA GLU A 63 3.65 9.68 23.08
C GLU A 63 2.52 8.84 22.42
N ALA A 64 1.50 9.51 21.89
CA ALA A 64 0.43 8.85 21.13
C ALA A 64 0.97 8.08 19.91
N GLY A 65 1.98 8.62 19.22
CA GLY A 65 2.61 7.96 18.07
C GLY A 65 3.40 6.71 18.48
N LEU A 66 4.07 6.73 19.62
CA LEU A 66 4.75 5.55 20.17
C LEU A 66 3.74 4.46 20.55
N ALA A 67 2.63 4.84 21.18
CA ALA A 67 1.53 3.91 21.51
C ALA A 67 0.91 3.30 20.23
N GLN A 68 0.71 4.11 19.18
CA GLN A 68 0.23 3.66 17.88
C GLN A 68 1.21 2.68 17.23
N ALA A 69 2.51 2.97 17.24
CA ALA A 69 3.54 2.08 16.71
C ALA A 69 3.55 0.72 17.44
N ALA A 70 3.40 0.73 18.76
CA ALA A 70 3.28 -0.48 19.57
C ALA A 70 1.99 -1.27 19.24
N ALA A 71 0.87 -0.60 19.00
CA ALA A 71 -0.39 -1.25 18.61
C ALA A 71 -0.28 -1.94 17.23
N VAL A 72 0.32 -1.27 16.25
CA VAL A 72 0.63 -1.88 14.94
C VAL A 72 1.52 -3.10 15.10
N ALA A 73 2.60 -2.98 15.89
CA ALA A 73 3.54 -4.07 16.13
C ALA A 73 2.83 -5.31 16.72
N ARG A 74 1.98 -5.11 17.73
CA ARG A 74 1.16 -6.20 18.31
C ARG A 74 0.24 -6.83 17.28
N ARG A 75 -0.48 -6.04 16.46
CA ARG A 75 -1.37 -6.54 15.42
C ARG A 75 -0.64 -7.42 14.41
N LEU A 76 0.50 -6.93 13.89
CA LEU A 76 1.26 -7.65 12.88
C LEU A 76 1.90 -8.92 13.45
N ALA A 77 2.32 -8.92 14.72
CA ALA A 77 2.88 -10.10 15.39
C ALA A 77 1.81 -11.14 15.76
N ALA A 78 0.63 -10.72 16.22
CA ALA A 78 -0.44 -11.62 16.68
C ALA A 78 -0.95 -12.56 15.58
N ALA A 79 -0.91 -12.14 14.31
CA ALA A 79 -1.34 -12.95 13.17
C ALA A 79 -0.28 -13.96 12.70
N GLY A 80 0.73 -14.27 13.50
CA GLY A 80 1.86 -15.10 13.05
C GLY A 80 2.63 -14.47 11.89
N GLY A 81 2.50 -13.15 11.74
CA GLY A 81 3.02 -12.37 10.62
C GLY A 81 2.12 -12.34 9.39
N ASP A 82 1.03 -13.14 9.34
CA ASP A 82 0.09 -13.16 8.21
C ASP A 82 -1.18 -12.36 8.49
N ALA A 83 -1.02 -11.05 8.76
CA ALA A 83 -2.13 -10.18 9.12
C ALA A 83 -3.17 -9.96 8.00
N PHE A 84 -2.85 -10.29 6.74
CA PHE A 84 -3.67 -9.95 5.56
C PHE A 84 -3.82 -11.10 4.55
N GLY A 85 -3.58 -12.34 4.93
CA GLY A 85 -3.69 -13.50 4.04
C GLY A 85 -2.66 -13.52 2.90
N SER A 86 -1.50 -12.88 3.12
CA SER A 86 -0.43 -12.77 2.11
C SER A 86 0.84 -13.53 2.50
N GLY A 87 0.77 -14.29 3.58
CA GLY A 87 1.90 -14.93 4.25
C GLY A 87 2.63 -13.96 5.19
N PRO A 88 3.60 -14.47 5.95
CA PRO A 88 4.34 -13.69 6.93
C PRO A 88 5.08 -12.52 6.25
N ILE A 89 5.33 -11.47 7.04
CA ILE A 89 6.15 -10.35 6.59
C ILE A 89 7.60 -10.83 6.47
N ASP A 90 8.15 -10.74 5.26
CA ASP A 90 9.51 -11.22 4.94
C ASP A 90 10.58 -10.13 5.14
N ALA A 91 10.19 -8.84 5.05
CA ALA A 91 11.13 -7.72 5.12
C ALA A 91 10.44 -6.42 5.54
N ILE A 92 11.22 -5.50 6.12
CA ILE A 92 10.79 -4.14 6.45
C ILE A 92 11.66 -3.15 5.68
N VAL A 93 11.01 -2.29 4.89
CA VAL A 93 11.62 -1.17 4.18
C VAL A 93 11.08 0.12 4.77
N CYS A 94 11.94 1.09 5.03
CA CYS A 94 11.59 2.28 5.78
C CYS A 94 12.15 3.55 5.15
N SER A 95 11.39 4.63 5.13
CA SER A 95 11.85 5.98 4.89
C SER A 95 12.94 6.38 5.91
N PRO A 96 13.91 7.26 5.56
CA PRO A 96 15.02 7.61 6.43
C PRO A 96 14.63 8.46 7.65
N SER A 97 13.43 9.07 7.69
CA SER A 97 13.01 10.00 8.75
C SER A 97 12.90 9.32 10.11
N ARG A 98 13.19 10.06 11.19
CA ARG A 98 13.17 9.56 12.58
C ARG A 98 11.83 8.95 12.94
N ARG A 99 10.70 9.61 12.62
CA ARG A 99 9.34 9.14 12.89
C ARG A 99 9.01 7.79 12.23
N THR A 100 9.47 7.58 10.99
CA THR A 100 9.28 6.30 10.29
C THR A 100 10.19 5.22 10.85
N ARG A 101 11.44 5.54 11.19
CA ARG A 101 12.37 4.58 11.81
C ARG A 101 11.88 4.14 13.18
N GLN A 102 11.38 5.05 14.03
CA GLN A 102 10.79 4.69 15.32
C GLN A 102 9.57 3.77 15.16
N THR A 103 8.70 4.06 14.20
CA THR A 103 7.55 3.21 13.88
C THR A 103 8.00 1.83 13.37
N ALA A 104 8.94 1.80 12.43
CA ALA A 104 9.49 0.56 11.86
C ALA A 104 10.19 -0.30 12.92
N GLN A 105 10.94 0.33 13.82
CA GLN A 105 11.68 -0.36 14.87
C GLN A 105 10.77 -1.12 15.83
N ALA A 106 9.62 -0.55 16.19
CA ALA A 106 8.63 -1.23 17.03
C ALA A 106 8.13 -2.53 16.38
N VAL A 107 7.86 -2.49 15.06
CA VAL A 107 7.44 -3.70 14.32
C VAL A 107 8.61 -4.66 14.13
N ALA A 108 9.80 -4.17 13.82
CA ALA A 108 11.00 -4.96 13.63
C ALA A 108 11.34 -5.81 14.86
N GLN A 109 11.27 -5.21 16.04
CA GLN A 109 11.48 -5.89 17.33
C GLN A 109 10.43 -7.00 17.55
N ALA A 110 9.17 -6.73 17.24
CA ALA A 110 8.09 -7.70 17.43
C ALA A 110 8.15 -8.89 16.47
N LEU A 111 8.71 -8.69 15.27
CA LEU A 111 8.80 -9.72 14.22
C LEU A 111 10.19 -10.37 14.12
N GLY A 112 11.21 -9.85 14.81
CA GLY A 112 12.59 -10.32 14.70
C GLY A 112 13.21 -10.04 13.32
N LEU A 113 12.87 -8.90 12.70
CA LEU A 113 13.33 -8.54 11.35
C LEU A 113 14.21 -7.28 11.39
N ASP A 114 15.11 -7.17 10.41
CA ASP A 114 15.91 -5.96 10.20
C ASP A 114 15.15 -4.92 9.38
N VAL A 115 15.46 -3.64 9.64
CA VAL A 115 14.93 -2.49 8.91
C VAL A 115 15.92 -2.04 7.84
N ARG A 116 15.49 -2.03 6.57
CA ARG A 116 16.24 -1.47 5.47
C ARG A 116 15.75 -0.06 5.15
N ILE A 117 16.66 0.90 5.04
CA ILE A 117 16.33 2.28 4.62
C ILE A 117 16.23 2.36 3.10
N GLU A 118 15.21 3.08 2.63
CA GLU A 118 14.97 3.46 1.24
C GLU A 118 14.63 4.96 1.18
N ASP A 119 15.59 5.76 0.75
CA ASP A 119 15.52 7.22 0.81
C ASP A 119 14.40 7.81 -0.04
N ASP A 120 14.07 7.18 -1.16
CA ASP A 120 13.03 7.66 -2.06
C ASP A 120 11.60 7.45 -1.54
N PHE A 121 11.44 6.78 -0.39
CA PHE A 121 10.16 6.72 0.35
C PHE A 121 10.01 7.88 1.37
N ARG A 122 10.89 8.88 1.38
CA ARG A 122 10.74 10.08 2.21
C ARG A 122 9.49 10.88 1.84
N GLU A 123 9.00 11.71 2.77
CA GLU A 123 7.86 12.60 2.53
C GLU A 123 8.19 13.67 1.48
N THR A 124 7.17 14.34 0.97
CA THR A 124 7.29 15.56 0.17
C THR A 124 8.06 16.60 0.96
N ASP A 125 9.05 17.23 0.33
CA ASP A 125 9.62 18.47 0.84
C ASP A 125 8.60 19.60 0.59
N PHE A 126 8.05 20.12 1.68
CA PHE A 126 7.09 21.22 1.60
C PHE A 126 7.76 22.61 1.59
N GLY A 127 9.08 22.66 1.59
CA GLY A 127 9.84 23.92 1.49
C GLY A 127 9.42 24.91 2.57
N SER A 128 9.06 26.12 2.13
CA SER A 128 8.66 27.22 3.04
C SER A 128 7.40 26.95 3.85
N TRP A 129 6.61 25.91 3.51
CA TRP A 129 5.39 25.56 4.25
C TRP A 129 5.64 24.58 5.40
N ASP A 130 6.87 24.05 5.52
CA ASP A 130 7.18 23.08 6.57
C ASP A 130 6.98 23.70 7.95
N GLY A 131 6.23 23.03 8.82
CA GLY A 131 5.86 23.52 10.15
C GLY A 131 4.61 24.40 10.21
N TYR A 132 4.07 24.88 9.08
CA TYR A 132 2.84 25.67 9.03
C TYR A 132 1.59 24.78 8.95
N SER A 133 0.48 25.25 9.50
CA SER A 133 -0.85 24.65 9.27
C SER A 133 -1.41 25.09 7.91
N PHE A 134 -2.43 24.36 7.44
CA PHE A 134 -3.10 24.72 6.18
C PHE A 134 -3.72 26.13 6.20
N SER A 135 -4.21 26.59 7.37
CA SER A 135 -4.78 27.93 7.53
C SER A 135 -3.71 29.02 7.46
N GLU A 136 -2.56 28.80 8.11
CA GLU A 136 -1.42 29.73 8.06
C GLU A 136 -0.83 29.81 6.63
N VAL A 137 -0.72 28.68 5.92
CA VAL A 137 -0.28 28.67 4.52
C VAL A 137 -1.25 29.45 3.64
N ARG A 138 -2.57 29.32 3.87
CA ARG A 138 -3.59 30.09 3.14
C ARG A 138 -3.46 31.59 3.38
N GLU A 139 -3.10 31.98 4.58
CA GLU A 139 -2.92 33.39 4.94
C GLU A 139 -1.65 33.98 4.30
N HIS A 140 -0.53 33.27 4.37
CA HIS A 140 0.77 33.78 3.93
C HIS A 140 1.05 33.57 2.43
N TRP A 141 0.50 32.50 1.82
CA TRP A 141 0.76 32.11 0.42
C TRP A 141 -0.53 31.72 -0.31
N PRO A 142 -1.56 32.61 -0.39
CA PRO A 142 -2.88 32.25 -0.94
C PRO A 142 -2.82 31.88 -2.43
N ALA A 143 -1.98 32.55 -3.23
CA ALA A 143 -1.87 32.31 -4.66
C ALA A 143 -1.16 30.99 -4.94
N GLU A 144 -0.05 30.73 -4.24
CA GLU A 144 0.73 29.50 -4.35
C GLU A 144 -0.07 28.28 -3.87
N LEU A 145 -0.83 28.42 -2.77
CA LEU A 145 -1.70 27.37 -2.29
C LEU A 145 -2.80 27.04 -3.30
N THR A 146 -3.41 28.05 -3.91
CA THR A 146 -4.42 27.85 -4.96
C THR A 146 -3.85 27.12 -6.16
N ALA A 147 -2.66 27.50 -6.63
CA ALA A 147 -1.97 26.85 -7.72
C ALA A 147 -1.60 25.40 -7.40
N TRP A 148 -1.08 25.15 -6.18
CA TRP A 148 -0.72 23.82 -5.71
C TRP A 148 -1.93 22.89 -5.59
N LEU A 149 -3.07 23.36 -5.10
CA LEU A 149 -4.31 22.59 -5.04
C LEU A 149 -4.89 22.28 -6.44
N GLY A 150 -4.56 23.10 -7.43
CA GLY A 150 -5.02 22.95 -8.83
C GLY A 150 -4.15 21.99 -9.67
N SER A 151 -2.94 21.62 -9.22
CA SER A 151 -2.04 20.81 -10.04
C SER A 151 -0.97 20.11 -9.23
N THR A 152 -0.76 18.82 -9.50
CA THR A 152 0.32 18.02 -8.89
C THR A 152 1.72 18.39 -9.37
N ALA A 153 1.83 19.14 -10.48
CA ALA A 153 3.10 19.63 -11.02
C ALA A 153 3.63 20.89 -10.33
N VAL A 154 2.76 21.63 -9.61
CA VAL A 154 3.14 22.84 -8.89
C VAL A 154 3.75 22.47 -7.53
N PRO A 155 5.00 22.87 -7.24
CA PRO A 155 5.60 22.67 -5.92
C PRO A 155 5.18 23.79 -4.94
N PRO A 156 5.22 23.53 -3.62
CA PRO A 156 5.29 24.60 -2.64
C PRO A 156 6.57 25.43 -2.84
N PRO A 157 6.65 26.69 -2.39
CA PRO A 157 7.84 27.50 -2.52
C PRO A 157 9.08 26.85 -1.89
N GLY A 158 10.10 26.56 -2.74
CA GLY A 158 11.33 25.90 -2.32
C GLY A 158 11.21 24.40 -2.03
N GLY A 159 10.07 23.77 -2.35
CA GLY A 159 9.81 22.36 -2.10
C GLY A 159 9.70 21.48 -3.35
N GLU A 160 9.20 20.26 -3.19
CA GLU A 160 8.95 19.27 -4.25
C GLU A 160 7.50 19.32 -4.74
N SER A 161 7.28 19.19 -6.05
CA SER A 161 5.93 18.87 -6.57
C SER A 161 5.59 17.40 -6.34
N PHE A 162 4.29 17.08 -6.30
CA PHE A 162 3.85 15.69 -6.19
C PHE A 162 4.27 14.82 -7.38
N ASP A 163 4.49 15.42 -8.55
CA ASP A 163 5.02 14.70 -9.72
C ASP A 163 6.48 14.29 -9.52
N VAL A 164 7.31 15.13 -8.89
CA VAL A 164 8.68 14.80 -8.49
C VAL A 164 8.67 13.68 -7.46
N VAL A 165 7.83 13.78 -6.45
CA VAL A 165 7.64 12.73 -5.43
C VAL A 165 7.21 11.41 -6.07
N ALA A 166 6.24 11.45 -6.98
CA ALA A 166 5.75 10.26 -7.67
C ALA A 166 6.85 9.58 -8.48
N LYS A 167 7.74 10.34 -9.13
CA LYS A 167 8.88 9.80 -9.88
C LYS A 167 9.83 9.02 -8.99
N ARG A 168 10.25 9.56 -7.83
CA ARG A 168 11.16 8.87 -6.91
C ARG A 168 10.50 7.68 -6.21
N VAL A 169 9.22 7.80 -5.84
CA VAL A 169 8.44 6.71 -5.23
C VAL A 169 8.28 5.53 -6.20
N ARG A 170 8.06 5.78 -7.51
CA ARG A 170 8.05 4.72 -8.53
C ARG A 170 9.39 3.99 -8.62
N ALA A 171 10.50 4.72 -8.56
CA ALA A 171 11.83 4.12 -8.57
C ALA A 171 12.05 3.25 -7.32
N ALA A 172 11.68 3.73 -6.12
CA ALA A 172 11.75 2.96 -4.88
C ALA A 172 10.86 1.71 -4.92
N LYS A 173 9.62 1.84 -5.43
CA LYS A 173 8.71 0.72 -5.67
C LYS A 173 9.36 -0.33 -6.57
N ALA A 174 9.91 0.07 -7.72
CA ALA A 174 10.53 -0.85 -8.67
C ALA A 174 11.70 -1.61 -8.03
N ARG A 175 12.60 -0.93 -7.31
CA ARG A 175 13.71 -1.57 -6.57
C ARG A 175 13.19 -2.55 -5.51
N THR A 176 12.13 -2.17 -4.79
CA THR A 176 11.51 -3.01 -3.75
C THR A 176 10.90 -4.26 -4.35
N LEU A 177 10.12 -4.14 -5.43
CA LEU A 177 9.48 -5.27 -6.11
C LEU A 177 10.49 -6.25 -6.71
N VAL A 178 11.59 -5.75 -7.29
CA VAL A 178 12.67 -6.59 -7.81
C VAL A 178 13.39 -7.34 -6.68
N ARG A 179 13.75 -6.62 -5.60
CA ARG A 179 14.49 -7.20 -4.49
C ARG A 179 13.70 -8.24 -3.71
N TYR A 180 12.41 -8.02 -3.56
CA TYR A 180 11.51 -8.84 -2.74
C TYR A 180 10.41 -9.49 -3.58
N ALA A 181 10.75 -9.93 -4.78
CA ALA A 181 9.79 -10.60 -5.65
C ALA A 181 9.11 -11.78 -4.94
N ARG A 182 7.78 -11.87 -5.03
CA ARG A 182 6.95 -12.93 -4.44
C ARG A 182 6.97 -12.98 -2.90
N ARG A 183 7.30 -11.86 -2.25
CA ARG A 183 7.36 -11.73 -0.79
C ARG A 183 6.34 -10.72 -0.28
N THR A 184 6.10 -10.75 1.03
CA THR A 184 5.32 -9.75 1.75
C THR A 184 6.28 -8.78 2.43
N VAL A 185 6.18 -7.49 2.06
CA VAL A 185 7.07 -6.43 2.54
C VAL A 185 6.28 -5.36 3.27
N LEU A 186 6.68 -5.04 4.49
CA LEU A 186 6.20 -3.85 5.18
C LEU A 186 7.00 -2.64 4.71
N VAL A 187 6.31 -1.62 4.19
CA VAL A 187 6.89 -0.32 3.82
C VAL A 187 6.40 0.74 4.80
N VAL A 188 7.31 1.26 5.63
CA VAL A 188 6.99 2.33 6.58
C VAL A 188 7.36 3.67 5.98
N SER A 189 6.35 4.53 5.75
CA SER A 189 6.52 5.76 5.01
C SER A 189 5.54 6.84 5.49
N HIS A 190 5.15 7.74 4.62
CA HIS A 190 4.42 8.98 4.88
C HIS A 190 3.18 9.09 3.99
N VAL A 191 2.46 10.22 4.14
CA VAL A 191 1.19 10.46 3.45
C VAL A 191 1.36 10.44 1.93
N THR A 192 2.23 11.27 1.37
CA THR A 192 2.32 11.41 -0.09
C THR A 192 2.87 10.17 -0.78
N PRO A 193 3.96 9.52 -0.31
CA PRO A 193 4.43 8.28 -0.91
C PRO A 193 3.40 7.16 -0.88
N ILE A 194 2.70 6.96 0.25
CA ILE A 194 1.69 5.90 0.37
C ILE A 194 0.51 6.17 -0.56
N LYS A 195 -0.04 7.39 -0.56
CA LYS A 195 -1.12 7.78 -1.49
C LYS A 195 -0.69 7.60 -2.96
N THR A 196 0.56 7.91 -3.28
CA THR A 196 1.12 7.69 -4.63
C THR A 196 1.10 6.21 -5.02
N LEU A 197 1.56 5.32 -4.14
CA LEU A 197 1.54 3.87 -4.38
C LEU A 197 0.12 3.34 -4.54
N VAL A 198 -0.80 3.80 -3.70
CA VAL A 198 -2.21 3.39 -3.72
C VAL A 198 -2.90 3.84 -5.01
N ARG A 199 -2.81 5.15 -5.37
CA ARG A 199 -3.46 5.65 -6.58
C ARG A 199 -2.94 4.97 -7.86
N GLU A 200 -1.62 4.73 -7.93
CA GLU A 200 -1.04 4.03 -9.06
C GLU A 200 -1.53 2.59 -9.18
N ALA A 201 -1.68 1.90 -8.05
CA ALA A 201 -2.15 0.53 -8.04
C ALA A 201 -3.59 0.38 -8.57
N ILE A 202 -4.43 1.38 -8.42
CA ILE A 202 -5.81 1.39 -8.91
C ILE A 202 -6.00 2.18 -10.20
N GLY A 203 -4.90 2.68 -10.81
CA GLY A 203 -4.96 3.47 -12.04
C GLY A 203 -5.63 4.84 -11.88
N ALA A 204 -5.67 5.39 -10.66
CA ALA A 204 -6.28 6.70 -10.40
C ALA A 204 -5.38 7.85 -10.89
N PRO A 205 -5.97 8.97 -11.34
CA PRO A 205 -5.22 10.13 -11.81
C PRO A 205 -4.43 10.80 -10.67
N PRO A 206 -3.39 11.62 -11.00
CA PRO A 206 -2.55 12.28 -9.99
C PRO A 206 -3.33 13.07 -8.95
N GLU A 207 -4.37 13.77 -9.35
CA GLU A 207 -5.21 14.66 -8.52
C GLU A 207 -5.97 13.90 -7.44
N SER A 208 -6.14 12.58 -7.56
CA SER A 208 -6.77 11.75 -6.53
C SER A 208 -6.04 11.77 -5.19
N LEU A 209 -4.77 12.22 -5.15
CA LEU A 209 -4.03 12.45 -3.91
C LEU A 209 -4.77 13.40 -2.95
N PHE A 210 -5.47 14.39 -3.49
CA PHE A 210 -6.24 15.38 -2.70
C PHE A 210 -7.55 14.80 -2.14
N SER A 211 -8.05 13.70 -2.71
CA SER A 211 -9.32 13.06 -2.33
C SER A 211 -9.15 11.87 -1.39
N MET A 212 -7.92 11.51 -1.02
CA MET A 212 -7.63 10.42 -0.11
C MET A 212 -7.28 10.95 1.28
N GLU A 213 -7.82 10.36 2.34
CA GLU A 213 -7.34 10.56 3.70
C GLU A 213 -6.43 9.40 4.10
N LEU A 214 -5.43 9.69 4.93
CA LEU A 214 -4.52 8.68 5.46
C LEU A 214 -4.18 9.02 6.92
N SER A 215 -4.65 8.21 7.84
CA SER A 215 -4.48 8.39 9.29
C SER A 215 -3.08 8.01 9.75
N ALA A 216 -2.60 8.60 10.85
CA ALA A 216 -1.35 8.18 11.47
C ALA A 216 -1.43 6.70 11.86
N ALA A 217 -0.33 5.97 11.68
CA ALA A 217 -0.22 4.53 11.91
C ALA A 217 -1.24 3.66 11.17
N SER A 218 -1.88 4.18 10.11
CA SER A 218 -2.80 3.40 9.29
C SER A 218 -2.06 2.40 8.41
N LEU A 219 -2.74 1.29 8.10
CA LEU A 219 -2.30 0.23 7.23
C LEU A 219 -3.07 0.26 5.91
N SER A 220 -2.35 0.09 4.80
CA SER A 220 -2.92 -0.15 3.48
C SER A 220 -2.20 -1.34 2.84
N VAL A 221 -2.87 -2.09 1.97
CA VAL A 221 -2.29 -3.30 1.35
C VAL A 221 -2.47 -3.24 -0.15
N VAL A 222 -1.37 -3.29 -0.87
CA VAL A 222 -1.32 -3.36 -2.33
C VAL A 222 -0.59 -4.63 -2.75
N VAL A 223 -1.18 -5.33 -3.72
CA VAL A 223 -0.65 -6.57 -4.26
C VAL A 223 -0.22 -6.35 -5.70
N TYR A 224 0.99 -6.78 -6.06
CA TYR A 224 1.57 -6.70 -7.39
C TYR A 224 1.77 -8.09 -7.97
N TYR A 225 1.21 -8.34 -9.15
CA TYR A 225 1.27 -9.61 -9.86
C TYR A 225 2.41 -9.64 -10.88
N GLY A 226 2.83 -10.85 -11.25
CA GLY A 226 3.95 -11.05 -12.19
C GLY A 226 3.71 -10.52 -13.61
N ASP A 227 2.46 -10.28 -13.98
CA ASP A 227 2.05 -9.69 -15.27
C ASP A 227 1.97 -8.16 -15.28
N GLY A 228 2.40 -7.52 -14.18
CA GLY A 228 2.39 -6.06 -14.03
C GLY A 228 1.09 -5.46 -13.51
N ARG A 229 0.03 -6.27 -13.34
CA ARG A 229 -1.22 -5.81 -12.70
C ARG A 229 -1.01 -5.60 -11.20
N SER A 230 -1.89 -4.80 -10.60
CA SER A 230 -1.93 -4.58 -9.16
C SER A 230 -3.36 -4.53 -8.63
N SER A 231 -3.51 -4.71 -7.32
CA SER A 231 -4.79 -4.68 -6.62
C SER A 231 -4.63 -4.01 -5.27
N LEU A 232 -5.50 -3.05 -4.96
CA LEU A 232 -5.64 -2.49 -3.62
C LEU A 232 -6.57 -3.39 -2.83
N ARG A 233 -6.09 -4.00 -1.74
CA ARG A 233 -6.88 -4.89 -0.88
C ARG A 233 -7.41 -4.22 0.37
N LEU A 234 -6.68 -3.21 0.87
CA LEU A 234 -7.01 -2.48 2.08
C LEU A 234 -6.51 -1.05 1.94
N PHE A 235 -7.29 -0.09 2.44
CA PHE A 235 -6.87 1.31 2.49
C PHE A 235 -7.20 1.95 3.83
N ASN A 236 -6.22 2.63 4.43
CA ASN A 236 -6.36 3.45 5.63
C ASN A 236 -6.99 2.73 6.83
N ASP A 237 -6.65 1.47 7.07
CA ASP A 237 -7.17 0.71 8.22
C ASP A 237 -6.47 1.13 9.52
N ILE A 238 -7.25 1.52 10.50
CA ILE A 238 -6.84 1.91 11.85
C ILE A 238 -7.50 1.07 12.94
N SER A 239 -8.10 -0.07 12.60
CA SER A 239 -8.86 -0.90 13.54
C SER A 239 -8.03 -1.37 14.74
N HIS A 240 -6.72 -1.45 14.61
CA HIS A 240 -5.77 -1.78 15.68
C HIS A 240 -5.55 -0.66 16.70
N LEU A 241 -6.04 0.55 16.42
CA LEU A 241 -5.94 1.70 17.32
C LEU A 241 -7.17 1.87 18.21
N SER A 242 -8.25 1.12 17.92
CA SER A 242 -9.49 1.13 18.70
C SER A 242 -9.40 0.03 19.76
N GLY A 243 -8.81 0.34 20.92
CA GLY A 243 -8.67 -0.58 22.05
C GLY A 243 -8.64 0.20 23.36
#